data_6e94ce1427322c12cea4302264c59321
#
_entry.id   6e94ce1427322c12cea4302264c59321
#
_cell.length_a   1.000
_cell.length_b   1.000
_cell.length_c   1.000
_cell.angle_alpha   90.00
_cell.angle_beta   90.00
_cell.angle_gamma   90.00
#
_symmetry.space_group_name_H-M   'P 1'
#
loop_
_entity.id
_entity.type
_entity.pdbx_description
1 polymer ?
#
loop_
_entity_poly.entity_id
_entity_poly.type
_entity_poly.pdbx_seq_one_letter_code
_entity_poly.pdbx_strand_id
1 'polypeptide(L)'
;RVTAFPVDTPYGPAAAYVYRTPFDSLQQVALVFGDIATAPPVLARIHREQVVADLFASPLAGGPARRALEHSGREGRGVLIYLRDGLAVPPREPQAEPQDEEAHGSAQARRDRWREVGIGAQILRDLGIRSIRLLTSSQRQYVGLGGFGIEIAADEPLD
;
A
#
# COMPACT_ATOMS: atom_id res chain seq x y z
N ARG A 1 1.86 11.64 11.42
CA ARG A 1 0.39 11.54 11.56
C ARG A 1 -0.23 12.92 11.68
N VAL A 2 -1.32 13.15 10.93
CA VAL A 2 -2.08 14.41 11.00
C VAL A 2 -3.33 14.22 11.84
N THR A 3 -4.11 13.16 11.54
CA THR A 3 -5.36 12.85 12.23
C THR A 3 -5.69 11.37 12.10
N ALA A 4 -6.64 10.92 12.92
CA ALA A 4 -7.24 9.59 12.81
C ALA A 4 -8.72 9.67 13.17
N PHE A 5 -9.55 8.89 12.48
CA PHE A 5 -11.00 8.87 12.67
C PHE A 5 -11.60 7.50 12.25
N PRO A 6 -12.75 7.12 12.82
CA PRO A 6 -13.40 5.88 12.43
C PRO A 6 -14.03 5.97 11.05
N VAL A 7 -14.05 4.85 10.34
CA VAL A 7 -14.67 4.72 9.01
C VAL A 7 -15.46 3.41 8.95
N ASP A 8 -16.70 3.48 8.53
CA ASP A 8 -17.49 2.30 8.20
C ASP A 8 -17.21 1.91 6.75
N THR A 9 -16.65 0.73 6.55
CA THR A 9 -16.43 0.19 5.21
C THR A 9 -17.41 -0.92 4.89
N PRO A 10 -17.63 -1.25 3.61
CA PRO A 10 -18.43 -2.41 3.23
C PRO A 10 -17.92 -3.75 3.80
N TYR A 11 -16.70 -3.77 4.30
CA TYR A 11 -16.01 -4.96 4.82
C TYR A 11 -15.88 -4.96 6.35
N GLY A 12 -16.46 -3.97 7.00
CA GLY A 12 -16.46 -3.81 8.44
C GLY A 12 -15.87 -2.47 8.90
N PRO A 13 -15.93 -2.21 10.21
CA PRO A 13 -15.41 -0.96 10.78
C PRO A 13 -13.88 -0.92 10.68
N ALA A 14 -13.36 0.26 10.38
CA ALA A 14 -11.93 0.54 10.31
C ALA A 14 -11.62 1.90 10.94
N ALA A 15 -10.34 2.18 11.14
CA ALA A 15 -9.85 3.51 11.49
C ALA A 15 -8.98 4.03 10.35
N ALA A 16 -9.25 5.25 9.91
CA ALA A 16 -8.41 5.94 8.94
C ALA A 16 -7.37 6.78 9.67
N TYR A 17 -6.12 6.59 9.31
CA TYR A 17 -4.98 7.38 9.77
C TYR A 17 -4.45 8.19 8.61
N VAL A 18 -4.34 9.50 8.78
CA VAL A 18 -3.88 10.41 7.72
C VAL A 18 -2.47 10.89 8.05
N TYR A 19 -1.61 10.81 7.06
CA TYR A 19 -0.20 11.17 7.15
C TYR A 19 0.16 12.25 6.16
N ARG A 20 1.09 13.10 6.55
CA ARG A 20 1.74 14.08 5.67
C ARG A 20 3.24 13.84 5.71
N THR A 21 3.88 13.88 4.56
CA THR A 21 5.33 13.86 4.45
C THR A 21 5.87 15.28 4.23
N PRO A 22 7.10 15.59 4.64
CA PRO A 22 7.70 16.90 4.39
C PRO A 22 7.93 17.22 2.91
N PHE A 23 7.94 16.17 2.08
CA PHE A 23 8.34 16.25 0.67
C PHE A 23 7.18 16.27 -0.31
N ASP A 24 5.96 16.12 0.19
CA ASP A 24 4.77 15.98 -0.64
C ASP A 24 3.59 16.72 -0.01
N SER A 25 2.87 17.49 -0.82
CA SER A 25 1.63 18.14 -0.39
C SER A 25 0.46 17.17 -0.25
N LEU A 26 0.55 16.00 -0.88
CA LEU A 26 -0.48 14.98 -0.80
C LEU A 26 -0.43 14.25 0.54
N GLN A 27 -1.60 14.04 1.11
CA GLN A 27 -1.74 13.24 2.32
C GLN A 27 -1.86 11.77 1.96
N GLN A 28 -1.17 10.93 2.73
CA GLN A 28 -1.24 9.48 2.63
C GLN A 28 -2.24 8.94 3.65
N VAL A 29 -2.85 7.80 3.36
CA VAL A 29 -3.88 7.22 4.21
C VAL A 29 -3.54 5.78 4.56
N ALA A 30 -3.74 5.40 5.81
CA ALA A 30 -3.77 4.01 6.22
C ALA A 30 -5.15 3.66 6.77
N LEU A 31 -5.76 2.58 6.29
CA LEU A 31 -6.98 2.01 6.85
C LEU A 31 -6.59 0.81 7.71
N VAL A 32 -6.98 0.86 8.98
CA VAL A 32 -6.64 -0.16 9.98
C VAL A 32 -7.92 -0.85 10.43
N PHE A 33 -7.93 -2.18 10.28
CA PHE A 33 -8.99 -3.06 10.77
C PHE A 33 -8.52 -3.73 12.07
N GLY A 34 -9.36 -3.68 13.08
CA GLY A 34 -9.15 -4.39 14.34
C GLY A 34 -7.93 -3.92 15.14
N ASP A 35 -7.49 -4.76 16.05
CA ASP A 35 -6.32 -4.50 16.90
C ASP A 35 -5.04 -5.00 16.24
N ILE A 36 -4.21 -4.06 15.80
CA ILE A 36 -2.91 -4.34 15.17
C ILE A 36 -1.75 -4.37 16.15
N ALA A 37 -1.98 -4.02 17.43
CA ALA A 37 -0.94 -3.98 18.45
C ALA A 37 -0.59 -5.37 18.99
N THR A 38 -1.49 -6.34 18.82
CA THR A 38 -1.32 -7.69 19.34
C THR A 38 -0.95 -8.67 18.23
N ALA A 39 -0.26 -9.76 18.61
CA ALA A 39 -0.02 -10.95 17.79
C ALA A 39 0.48 -10.66 16.35
N PRO A 40 1.74 -10.24 16.16
CA PRO A 40 2.34 -10.18 14.83
C PRO A 40 2.44 -11.59 14.20
N PRO A 41 2.53 -11.72 12.88
CA PRO A 41 2.53 -10.67 11.87
C PRO A 41 1.13 -10.14 11.54
N VAL A 42 1.05 -8.88 11.10
CA VAL A 42 -0.18 -8.21 10.69
C VAL A 42 -0.35 -8.33 9.17
N LEU A 43 -1.56 -8.64 8.72
CA LEU A 43 -1.89 -8.59 7.30
C LEU A 43 -1.78 -7.16 6.79
N ALA A 44 -0.99 -6.92 5.74
CA ALA A 44 -0.71 -5.60 5.23
C ALA A 44 -0.69 -5.54 3.70
N ARG A 45 -1.23 -4.46 3.16
CA ARG A 45 -1.10 -4.11 1.75
C ARG A 45 -0.58 -2.69 1.63
N ILE A 46 0.43 -2.50 0.81
CA ILE A 46 0.86 -1.19 0.32
C ILE A 46 0.31 -1.04 -1.08
N HIS A 47 -0.57 -0.06 -1.27
CA HIS A 47 -1.27 0.15 -2.53
C HIS A 47 -0.99 1.57 -3.03
N ARG A 48 -0.53 1.67 -4.26
CA ARG A 48 -0.42 2.94 -4.96
C ARG A 48 -1.77 3.32 -5.55
N GLU A 49 -2.19 4.56 -5.35
CA GLU A 49 -3.44 5.12 -5.86
C GLU A 49 -3.62 4.85 -7.35
N GLN A 50 -4.75 4.28 -7.71
CA GLN A 50 -5.20 4.07 -9.09
C GLN A 50 -6.67 4.52 -9.17
N VAL A 51 -6.88 5.83 -9.24
CA VAL A 51 -8.20 6.45 -9.06
C VAL A 51 -9.29 5.79 -9.91
N VAL A 52 -9.01 5.54 -11.19
CA VAL A 52 -10.00 4.95 -12.09
C VAL A 52 -10.32 3.51 -11.69
N ALA A 53 -9.30 2.70 -11.42
CA ALA A 53 -9.50 1.31 -11.03
C ALA A 53 -10.12 1.19 -9.63
N ASP A 54 -9.66 2.03 -8.69
CA ASP A 54 -10.09 1.95 -7.29
C ASP A 54 -11.53 2.41 -7.10
N LEU A 55 -11.95 3.47 -7.82
CA LEU A 55 -13.28 4.07 -7.64
C LEU A 55 -14.32 3.61 -8.67
N PHE A 56 -13.91 3.40 -9.92
CA PHE A 56 -14.83 3.20 -11.03
C PHE A 56 -14.82 1.79 -11.62
N ALA A 57 -13.86 0.95 -11.23
CA ALA A 57 -13.88 -0.45 -11.67
C ALA A 57 -15.13 -1.18 -11.15
N SER A 58 -15.62 -2.12 -11.95
CA SER A 58 -16.76 -2.93 -11.57
C SER A 58 -16.53 -3.61 -10.21
N PRO A 59 -17.51 -3.59 -9.31
CA PRO A 59 -17.44 -4.34 -8.06
C PRO A 59 -17.17 -5.84 -8.26
N LEU A 60 -17.61 -6.40 -9.35
CA LEU A 60 -17.39 -7.81 -9.69
C LEU A 60 -15.97 -8.10 -10.15
N ALA A 61 -15.32 -7.12 -10.76
CA ALA A 61 -13.93 -7.25 -11.20
C ALA A 61 -12.91 -7.09 -10.05
N GLY A 62 -13.30 -6.43 -8.96
CA GLY A 62 -12.51 -6.24 -7.74
C GLY A 62 -11.08 -5.75 -7.98
N GLY A 63 -10.82 -4.45 -7.87
CA GLY A 63 -9.46 -3.91 -7.92
C GLY A 63 -8.60 -4.34 -6.73
N PRO A 64 -7.26 -4.23 -6.83
CA PRO A 64 -6.35 -4.65 -5.77
C PRO A 64 -6.61 -4.02 -4.40
N ALA A 65 -6.96 -2.73 -4.35
CA ALA A 65 -7.30 -2.06 -3.10
C ALA A 65 -8.54 -2.67 -2.45
N ARG A 66 -9.58 -2.92 -3.23
CA ARG A 66 -10.83 -3.52 -2.74
C ARG A 66 -10.62 -4.93 -2.21
N ARG A 67 -9.86 -5.75 -2.93
CA ARG A 67 -9.52 -7.11 -2.47
C ARG A 67 -8.72 -7.09 -1.18
N ALA A 68 -7.81 -6.15 -1.02
CA ALA A 68 -7.07 -6.00 0.22
C ALA A 68 -7.97 -5.61 1.41
N LEU A 69 -8.94 -4.72 1.18
CA LEU A 69 -9.95 -4.38 2.18
C LEU A 69 -10.82 -5.59 2.55
N GLU A 70 -11.22 -6.37 1.56
CA GLU A 70 -11.99 -7.59 1.78
C GLU A 70 -11.23 -8.61 2.62
N HIS A 71 -9.96 -8.86 2.31
CA HIS A 71 -9.09 -9.75 3.10
C HIS A 71 -8.96 -9.26 4.55
N SER A 72 -8.69 -7.98 4.75
CA SER A 72 -8.55 -7.39 6.08
C SER A 72 -9.84 -7.43 6.88
N GLY A 73 -10.96 -7.14 6.24
CA GLY A 73 -12.28 -7.22 6.86
C GLY A 73 -12.67 -8.66 7.21
N ARG A 74 -12.37 -9.62 6.36
CA ARG A 74 -12.65 -11.05 6.60
C ARG A 74 -11.83 -11.60 7.77
N GLU A 75 -10.57 -11.20 7.90
CA GLU A 75 -9.76 -11.53 9.07
C GLU A 75 -10.15 -10.74 10.32
N GLY A 76 -10.82 -9.59 10.15
CA GLY A 76 -11.11 -8.66 11.23
C GLY A 76 -9.89 -7.90 11.73
N ARG A 77 -8.77 -7.98 11.02
CA ARG A 77 -7.49 -7.39 11.39
C ARG A 77 -6.59 -7.22 10.18
N GLY A 78 -6.05 -6.04 9.99
CA GLY A 78 -5.15 -5.77 8.88
C GLY A 78 -4.95 -4.28 8.63
N VAL A 79 -4.06 -3.95 7.71
CA VAL A 79 -3.79 -2.58 7.30
C VAL A 79 -3.67 -2.46 5.79
N LEU A 80 -4.37 -1.48 5.23
CA LEU A 80 -4.15 -1.01 3.86
C LEU A 80 -3.48 0.35 3.92
N ILE A 81 -2.26 0.44 3.42
CA ILE A 81 -1.57 1.71 3.21
C ILE A 81 -1.86 2.18 1.79
N TYR A 82 -2.58 3.29 1.68
CA TYR A 82 -3.00 3.86 0.42
C TYR A 82 -2.11 5.07 0.10
N LEU A 83 -1.16 4.88 -0.81
CA LEU A 83 -0.21 5.90 -1.22
C LEU A 83 -0.76 6.71 -2.39
N ARG A 84 -0.91 8.00 -2.18
CA ARG A 84 -1.44 8.94 -3.16
C ARG A 84 -0.31 9.61 -3.91
N ASP A 85 -0.45 9.72 -5.21
CA ASP A 85 0.51 10.40 -6.09
C ASP A 85 -0.12 11.54 -6.90
N GLY A 86 -1.44 11.70 -6.83
CA GLY A 86 -2.17 12.73 -7.55
C GLY A 86 -2.38 12.43 -9.04
N LEU A 87 -1.97 11.26 -9.51
CA LEU A 87 -2.16 10.86 -10.90
C LEU A 87 -3.48 10.12 -11.08
N ALA A 88 -4.26 10.49 -12.07
CA ALA A 88 -5.50 9.78 -12.40
C ALA A 88 -5.24 8.49 -13.18
N VAL A 89 -4.16 8.44 -13.91
CA VAL A 89 -3.74 7.30 -14.74
C VAL A 89 -2.39 6.82 -14.22
N PRO A 90 -2.23 5.52 -13.95
CA PRO A 90 -0.92 5.01 -13.56
C PRO A 90 0.10 5.30 -14.67
N PRO A 91 1.37 5.55 -14.32
CA PRO A 91 2.43 5.63 -15.30
C PRO A 91 2.37 4.37 -16.15
N ARG A 92 2.40 4.54 -17.47
CA ARG A 92 2.54 3.40 -18.39
C ARG A 92 3.80 2.66 -17.99
N GLU A 93 3.67 1.38 -17.63
CA GLU A 93 4.85 0.52 -17.64
C GLU A 93 5.47 0.61 -19.03
N PRO A 94 6.76 0.86 -19.16
CA PRO A 94 7.40 0.85 -20.46
C PRO A 94 7.15 -0.52 -21.09
N GLN A 95 6.31 -0.57 -22.11
CA GLN A 95 6.32 -1.71 -23.01
C GLN A 95 7.73 -1.75 -23.59
N ALA A 96 8.35 -2.90 -23.48
CA ALA A 96 9.69 -3.14 -23.95
C ALA A 96 9.81 -2.71 -25.44
N GLU A 97 10.39 -1.53 -25.68
CA GLU A 97 10.91 -1.11 -26.97
C GLU A 97 12.33 -0.55 -26.77
N PRO A 98 13.21 -0.56 -27.81
CA PRO A 98 14.60 -0.95 -27.61
C PRO A 98 15.52 0.18 -27.13
N GLN A 99 16.27 -0.18 -26.16
CA GLN A 99 17.69 0.02 -25.81
C GLN A 99 18.28 1.38 -25.44
N ASP A 100 17.76 2.56 -25.78
CA ASP A 100 18.47 3.82 -25.44
C ASP A 100 17.74 4.77 -24.48
N GLU A 101 16.44 4.61 -24.27
CA GLU A 101 15.67 5.38 -23.26
C GLU A 101 15.52 4.65 -21.90
N GLU A 102 15.98 3.41 -21.82
CA GLU A 102 15.76 2.54 -20.65
C GLU A 102 16.51 2.99 -19.39
N ALA A 103 17.63 3.66 -19.52
CA ALA A 103 18.47 4.03 -18.36
C ALA A 103 17.80 5.13 -17.50
N HIS A 104 17.13 6.11 -18.12
CA HIS A 104 16.53 7.22 -17.39
C HIS A 104 15.15 6.86 -16.83
N GLY A 105 14.31 6.15 -17.58
CA GLY A 105 13.01 5.67 -17.13
C GLY A 105 13.12 4.64 -16.01
N SER A 106 14.09 3.72 -16.08
CA SER A 106 14.31 2.71 -15.06
C SER A 106 14.88 3.29 -13.76
N ALA A 107 15.70 4.34 -13.83
CA ALA A 107 16.22 5.03 -12.66
C ALA A 107 15.12 5.80 -11.93
N GLN A 108 14.25 6.50 -12.65
CA GLN A 108 13.11 7.21 -12.07
C GLN A 108 12.11 6.23 -11.45
N ALA A 109 11.79 5.14 -12.12
CA ALA A 109 10.90 4.10 -11.60
C ALA A 109 11.46 3.45 -10.32
N ARG A 110 12.77 3.24 -10.24
CA ARG A 110 13.43 2.75 -9.02
C ARG A 110 13.35 3.75 -7.88
N ARG A 111 13.58 5.04 -8.12
CA ARG A 111 13.45 6.11 -7.11
C ARG A 111 12.04 6.18 -6.58
N ASP A 112 11.03 6.12 -7.45
CA ASP A 112 9.63 6.15 -7.05
C ASP A 112 9.26 4.94 -6.20
N ARG A 113 9.74 3.74 -6.53
CA ARG A 113 9.55 2.54 -5.71
C ARG A 113 10.22 2.65 -4.34
N TRP A 114 11.45 3.13 -4.28
CA TRP A 114 12.15 3.37 -3.02
C TRP A 114 11.41 4.35 -2.14
N ARG A 115 10.87 5.41 -2.73
CA ARG A 115 10.05 6.40 -2.02
C ARG A 115 8.78 5.77 -1.46
N GLU A 116 8.07 4.98 -2.25
CA GLU A 116 6.87 4.27 -1.82
C GLU A 116 7.16 3.30 -0.68
N VAL A 117 8.20 2.49 -0.81
CA VAL A 117 8.65 1.56 0.22
C VAL A 117 9.02 2.30 1.51
N GLY A 118 9.75 3.40 1.41
CA GLY A 118 10.14 4.24 2.54
C GLY A 118 8.94 4.85 3.26
N ILE A 119 7.98 5.41 2.54
CA ILE A 119 6.76 5.98 3.11
C ILE A 119 5.92 4.88 3.76
N GLY A 120 5.73 3.76 3.08
CA GLY A 120 5.00 2.61 3.61
C GLY A 120 5.61 2.08 4.90
N ALA A 121 6.93 1.94 4.95
CA ALA A 121 7.64 1.51 6.14
C ALA A 121 7.50 2.49 7.31
N GLN A 122 7.58 3.78 7.06
CA GLN A 122 7.40 4.81 8.09
C GLN A 122 5.98 4.79 8.67
N ILE A 123 4.97 4.61 7.84
CA ILE A 123 3.57 4.48 8.28
C ILE A 123 3.41 3.22 9.14
N LEU A 124 3.91 2.07 8.70
CA LEU A 124 3.88 0.83 9.48
C LEU A 124 4.55 1.00 10.84
N ARG A 125 5.70 1.63 10.89
CA ARG A 125 6.41 1.90 12.14
C ARG A 125 5.63 2.83 13.08
N ASP A 126 5.02 3.88 12.55
CA ASP A 126 4.18 4.79 13.35
C ASP A 126 2.95 4.06 13.94
N LEU A 127 2.40 3.10 13.20
CA LEU A 127 1.33 2.23 13.67
C LEU A 127 1.81 1.14 14.66
N GLY A 128 3.11 1.05 14.92
CA GLY A 128 3.69 0.03 15.80
C GLY A 128 3.84 -1.35 15.15
N ILE A 129 3.70 -1.44 13.83
CA ILE A 129 3.79 -2.70 13.08
C ILE A 129 5.23 -2.90 12.62
N ARG A 130 5.83 -4.04 12.99
CA ARG A 130 7.20 -4.39 12.61
C ARG A 130 7.32 -5.69 11.84
N SER A 131 6.29 -6.51 11.85
CA SER A 131 6.21 -7.78 11.12
C SER A 131 4.87 -7.89 10.42
N ILE A 132 4.91 -8.20 9.13
CA ILE A 132 3.72 -8.23 8.28
C ILE A 132 3.63 -9.53 7.48
N ARG A 133 2.40 -9.92 7.15
CA ARG A 133 2.08 -10.79 6.01
C ARG A 133 1.66 -9.87 4.87
N LEU A 134 2.46 -9.81 3.83
CA LEU A 134 2.27 -8.87 2.74
C LEU A 134 1.33 -9.42 1.67
N LEU A 135 0.19 -8.77 1.49
CA LEU A 135 -0.69 -9.01 0.34
C LEU A 135 -0.07 -8.39 -0.91
N THR A 136 0.29 -9.20 -1.87
CA THR A 136 0.96 -8.75 -3.08
C THR A 136 0.44 -9.46 -4.33
N SER A 137 0.39 -8.71 -5.41
CA SER A 137 0.18 -9.26 -6.75
C SER A 137 1.50 -9.61 -7.45
N SER A 138 2.64 -9.19 -6.88
CA SER A 138 3.98 -9.44 -7.41
C SER A 138 5.01 -9.45 -6.28
N GLN A 139 5.77 -10.53 -6.16
CA GLN A 139 6.77 -10.74 -5.10
C GLN A 139 7.95 -9.76 -5.14
N ARG A 140 8.15 -9.04 -6.24
CA ARG A 140 9.36 -8.23 -6.46
C ARG A 140 9.29 -6.79 -5.95
N GLN A 141 8.12 -6.28 -5.57
CA GLN A 141 7.92 -4.84 -5.37
C GLN A 141 8.39 -4.31 -4.03
N TYR A 142 8.55 -5.15 -3.00
CA TYR A 142 8.74 -4.66 -1.62
C TYR A 142 9.93 -5.28 -0.88
N VAL A 143 10.90 -5.78 -1.60
CA VAL A 143 12.15 -6.37 -1.02
C VAL A 143 12.88 -5.39 -0.12
N GLY A 144 12.72 -4.08 -0.33
CA GLY A 144 13.38 -3.04 0.44
C GLY A 144 12.79 -2.77 1.83
N LEU A 145 11.64 -3.35 2.21
CA LEU A 145 11.01 -3.12 3.53
C LEU A 145 11.91 -3.57 4.69
N GLY A 146 12.66 -4.65 4.50
CA GLY A 146 13.63 -5.13 5.49
C GLY A 146 14.68 -4.10 5.87
N GLY A 147 15.16 -3.31 4.90
CA GLY A 147 16.09 -2.21 5.12
C GLY A 147 15.53 -1.07 5.98
N PHE A 148 14.22 -0.96 6.10
CA PHE A 148 13.54 0.01 6.95
C PHE A 148 13.04 -0.57 8.28
N GLY A 149 13.46 -1.79 8.62
CA GLY A 149 13.11 -2.42 9.89
C GLY A 149 11.72 -3.09 9.92
N ILE A 150 11.13 -3.38 8.78
CA ILE A 150 9.88 -4.13 8.65
C ILE A 150 10.18 -5.53 8.15
N GLU A 151 9.85 -6.53 8.97
CA GLU A 151 9.97 -7.93 8.59
C GLU A 151 8.77 -8.35 7.74
N ILE A 152 9.04 -8.96 6.59
CA ILE A 152 8.03 -9.66 5.80
C ILE A 152 8.07 -11.12 6.22
N ALA A 153 7.17 -11.52 7.10
CA ALA A 153 7.08 -12.88 7.60
C ALA A 153 6.54 -13.86 6.56
N ALA A 154 5.66 -13.39 5.69
CA ALA A 154 5.11 -14.14 4.58
C ALA A 154 4.60 -13.21 3.48
N ASP A 155 4.64 -13.68 2.24
CA ASP A 155 3.91 -13.10 1.12
C ASP A 155 2.61 -13.87 0.92
N GLU A 156 1.51 -13.17 0.80
CA GLU A 156 0.22 -13.77 0.50
C GLU A 156 -0.30 -13.23 -0.83
N PRO A 157 -0.82 -14.10 -1.72
CA PRO A 157 -1.41 -13.66 -2.96
C PRO A 157 -2.67 -12.84 -2.68
N LEU A 158 -2.84 -11.78 -3.44
CA LEU A 158 -4.03 -10.93 -3.34
C LEU A 158 -5.28 -11.63 -3.90
N ASP A 159 -5.09 -12.58 -4.79
CA ASP A 159 -6.15 -13.36 -5.44
C ASP A 159 -6.42 -14.69 -4.73
#